data_09c6db475954e1fa8c65485f19226019
#
_entry.id   09c6db475954e1fa8c65485f19226019
#
_cell.length_a   1.000
_cell.length_b   1.000
_cell.length_c   1.000
_cell.angle_alpha   90.00
_cell.angle_beta   90.00
_cell.angle_gamma   90.00
#
_symmetry.space_group_name_H-M   'P 1'
#
loop_
_entity.id
_entity.type
_entity.pdbx_description
1 polymer ?
#
loop_
_entity_poly.entity_id
_entity_poly.type
_entity_poly.pdbx_seq_one_letter_code
_entity_poly.pdbx_strand_id
1 'polypeptide(L)'
;MHRSQFAGLIIDCDTDDLDEAAAFWSLALGYPAKNKAEEQENLYVGLDTPNDKPYFEIQKVNHASRVHVDIEASDIEAEVARLETLGARRIAYVRNWVVMEAPTGQRFCIVPPVSKHFAETANLWGEG
;
A
#
# COMPACT_ATOMS: atom_id res chain seq x y z
N MET A 1 6.49 -6.97 20.89
CA MET A 1 6.31 -7.78 19.67
C MET A 1 5.22 -7.19 18.80
N HIS A 2 5.40 -7.29 17.51
CA HIS A 2 4.36 -6.88 16.56
C HIS A 2 4.41 -7.77 15.33
N ARG A 3 3.38 -7.68 14.48
CA ARG A 3 3.31 -8.45 13.23
C ARG A 3 3.27 -7.51 12.05
N SER A 4 3.86 -7.94 10.95
CA SER A 4 3.76 -7.24 9.68
C SER A 4 3.96 -8.18 8.50
N GLN A 5 3.46 -7.75 7.34
CA GLN A 5 3.64 -8.48 6.08
C GLN A 5 3.36 -7.57 4.89
N PHE A 6 3.82 -8.00 3.74
CA PHE A 6 3.43 -7.37 2.46
C PHE A 6 1.91 -7.43 2.31
N ALA A 7 1.29 -6.30 1.99
CA ALA A 7 -0.16 -6.21 1.87
C ALA A 7 -0.62 -6.02 0.42
N GLY A 8 0.02 -5.14 -0.32
CA GLY A 8 -0.43 -4.85 -1.67
C GLY A 8 0.46 -3.87 -2.40
N LEU A 9 0.07 -3.57 -3.62
CA LEU A 9 0.76 -2.64 -4.51
C LEU A 9 -0.17 -1.50 -4.88
N ILE A 10 0.38 -0.29 -4.89
CA ILE A 10 -0.34 0.90 -5.33
C ILE A 10 0.32 1.35 -6.63
N ILE A 11 -0.48 1.49 -7.66
CA ILE A 11 -0.01 1.96 -8.96
C ILE A 11 -0.32 3.45 -9.03
N ASP A 12 0.71 4.26 -8.87
CA ASP A 12 0.59 5.71 -8.87
C ASP A 12 0.60 6.20 -10.32
N CYS A 13 -0.46 6.89 -10.70
CA CYS A 13 -0.65 7.35 -12.07
C CYS A 13 -0.69 8.86 -12.11
N ASP A 14 0.27 9.45 -12.82
CA ASP A 14 0.29 10.89 -13.11
C ASP A 14 -0.73 11.13 -14.23
N THR A 15 -1.96 11.43 -13.84
CA THR A 15 -3.09 11.54 -14.76
C THR A 15 -4.14 12.51 -14.23
N ASP A 16 -4.88 13.10 -15.14
CA ASP A 16 -6.07 13.88 -14.80
C ASP A 16 -7.33 13.01 -14.83
N ASP A 17 -7.24 11.79 -15.33
CA ASP A 17 -8.38 10.89 -15.50
C ASP A 17 -8.12 9.56 -14.80
N LEU A 18 -8.53 9.49 -13.54
CA LEU A 18 -8.35 8.29 -12.73
C LEU A 18 -9.14 7.11 -13.29
N ASP A 19 -10.34 7.37 -13.84
CA ASP A 19 -11.16 6.31 -14.41
C ASP A 19 -10.48 5.63 -15.58
N GLU A 20 -9.85 6.40 -16.45
CA GLU A 20 -9.12 5.85 -17.60
C GLU A 20 -7.93 5.01 -17.13
N ALA A 21 -7.18 5.51 -16.15
CA ALA A 21 -6.06 4.77 -15.59
C ALA A 21 -6.51 3.45 -14.95
N ALA A 22 -7.59 3.51 -14.16
CA ALA A 22 -8.15 2.32 -13.52
C ALA A 22 -8.66 1.32 -14.55
N ALA A 23 -9.30 1.79 -15.62
CA ALA A 23 -9.80 0.91 -16.68
C ALA A 23 -8.65 0.16 -17.36
N PHE A 24 -7.54 0.87 -17.63
CA PHE A 24 -6.38 0.23 -18.23
C PHE A 24 -5.86 -0.91 -17.34
N TRP A 25 -5.62 -0.61 -16.06
CA TRP A 25 -5.03 -1.59 -15.16
C TRP A 25 -5.98 -2.74 -14.84
N SER A 26 -7.28 -2.43 -14.73
CA SER A 26 -8.30 -3.47 -14.57
C SER A 26 -8.24 -4.48 -15.71
N LEU A 27 -8.20 -3.99 -16.94
CA LEU A 27 -8.15 -4.86 -18.12
C LEU A 27 -6.80 -5.56 -18.27
N ALA A 28 -5.72 -4.84 -17.96
CA ALA A 28 -4.37 -5.41 -18.08
C ALA A 28 -4.14 -6.56 -17.10
N LEU A 29 -4.64 -6.41 -15.87
CA LEU A 29 -4.41 -7.40 -14.80
C LEU A 29 -5.54 -8.43 -14.69
N GLY A 30 -6.70 -8.15 -15.27
CA GLY A 30 -7.83 -9.07 -15.23
C GLY A 30 -8.63 -9.01 -13.93
N TYR A 31 -8.57 -7.89 -13.20
CA TYR A 31 -9.34 -7.70 -11.98
C TYR A 31 -10.32 -6.54 -12.16
N PRO A 32 -11.62 -6.75 -11.88
CA PRO A 32 -12.60 -5.66 -12.03
C PRO A 32 -12.27 -4.46 -11.12
N ALA A 33 -12.53 -3.26 -11.62
CA ALA A 33 -12.40 -2.06 -10.79
C ALA A 33 -13.58 -1.98 -9.83
N LYS A 34 -13.30 -1.63 -8.57
CA LYS A 34 -14.33 -1.41 -7.56
C LYS A 34 -15.02 -0.06 -7.78
N ASN A 35 -16.16 0.13 -7.12
CA ASN A 35 -16.87 1.39 -7.19
C ASN A 35 -16.06 2.50 -6.53
N LYS A 36 -15.60 3.45 -7.32
CA LYS A 36 -14.73 4.52 -6.84
C LYS A 36 -15.43 5.53 -5.91
N ALA A 37 -16.76 5.55 -5.89
CA ALA A 37 -17.50 6.48 -5.03
C ALA A 37 -17.20 6.26 -3.55
N GLU A 38 -16.71 5.09 -3.20
CA GLU A 38 -16.35 4.74 -1.83
C GLU A 38 -14.87 4.94 -1.53
N GLU A 39 -14.08 5.36 -2.52
CA GLU A 39 -12.65 5.56 -2.35
C GLU A 39 -12.36 6.97 -1.82
N GLN A 40 -11.23 7.11 -1.15
CA GLN A 40 -10.86 8.33 -0.44
C GLN A 40 -10.72 9.50 -1.41
N GLU A 41 -11.61 10.48 -1.30
CA GLU A 41 -11.52 11.74 -2.02
C GLU A 41 -11.40 11.58 -3.55
N ASN A 42 -11.86 10.45 -4.09
CA ASN A 42 -11.77 10.13 -5.51
C ASN A 42 -10.33 10.11 -6.04
N LEU A 43 -9.36 9.84 -5.15
CA LEU A 43 -7.95 9.73 -5.54
C LEU A 43 -7.52 8.29 -5.77
N TYR A 44 -8.35 7.32 -5.38
CA TYR A 44 -8.01 5.90 -5.45
C TYR A 44 -9.13 5.10 -6.09
N VAL A 45 -8.77 4.06 -6.84
CA VAL A 45 -9.70 3.02 -7.28
C VAL A 45 -9.07 1.68 -6.94
N GLY A 46 -9.72 0.90 -6.09
CA GLY A 46 -9.27 -0.46 -5.79
C GLY A 46 -9.66 -1.41 -6.91
N LEU A 47 -8.85 -2.44 -7.12
CA LEU A 47 -9.21 -3.55 -7.99
C LEU A 47 -9.72 -4.70 -7.14
N ASP A 48 -10.70 -5.43 -7.66
CA ASP A 48 -11.32 -6.54 -6.94
C ASP A 48 -10.48 -7.80 -7.13
N THR A 49 -9.53 -8.02 -6.20
CA THR A 49 -8.62 -9.16 -6.24
C THR A 49 -9.12 -10.27 -5.31
N PRO A 50 -8.78 -11.55 -5.60
CA PRO A 50 -9.11 -12.64 -4.68
C PRO A 50 -8.53 -12.40 -3.28
N ASN A 51 -9.20 -12.94 -2.26
CA ASN A 51 -8.81 -12.73 -0.86
C ASN A 51 -7.42 -13.25 -0.51
N ASP A 52 -6.91 -14.22 -1.27
CA ASP A 52 -5.59 -14.80 -1.04
C ASP A 52 -4.47 -14.10 -1.79
N LYS A 53 -4.78 -13.00 -2.47
CA LYS A 53 -3.82 -12.21 -3.24
C LYS A 53 -3.60 -10.85 -2.59
N PRO A 54 -2.43 -10.24 -2.79
CA PRO A 54 -2.24 -8.84 -2.40
C PRO A 54 -3.25 -7.95 -3.12
N TYR A 55 -3.62 -6.85 -2.49
CA TYR A 55 -4.51 -5.92 -3.17
C TYR A 55 -3.73 -5.05 -4.17
N PHE A 56 -4.46 -4.50 -5.13
CA PHE A 56 -3.97 -3.49 -6.04
C PHE A 56 -4.89 -2.30 -5.98
N GLU A 57 -4.31 -1.11 -5.86
CA GLU A 57 -5.07 0.14 -5.94
C GLU A 57 -4.41 1.04 -6.98
N ILE A 58 -5.24 1.81 -7.67
CA ILE A 58 -4.78 2.79 -8.63
C ILE A 58 -4.93 4.16 -7.97
N GLN A 59 -3.84 4.92 -7.88
CA GLN A 59 -3.87 6.22 -7.24
C GLN A 59 -3.57 7.32 -8.26
N LYS A 60 -4.37 8.38 -8.23
CA LYS A 60 -4.10 9.59 -9.00
C LYS A 60 -3.05 10.41 -8.25
N VAL A 61 -1.97 10.76 -8.94
CA VAL A 61 -0.88 11.54 -8.36
C VAL A 61 -0.48 12.67 -9.31
N ASN A 62 0.28 13.63 -8.78
CA ASN A 62 0.80 14.74 -9.57
C ASN A 62 2.32 14.73 -9.71
N HIS A 63 2.93 13.59 -9.43
CA HIS A 63 4.35 13.35 -9.67
C HIS A 63 4.50 12.25 -10.72
N ALA A 64 5.72 11.94 -11.11
CA ALA A 64 5.96 10.90 -12.12
C ALA A 64 5.33 9.57 -11.68
N SER A 65 4.72 8.86 -12.62
CA SER A 65 4.09 7.57 -12.37
C SER A 65 5.10 6.57 -11.82
N ARG A 66 4.66 5.78 -10.84
CA ARG A 66 5.51 4.76 -10.21
C ARG A 66 4.60 3.77 -9.48
N VAL A 67 5.21 2.71 -8.96
CA VAL A 67 4.51 1.70 -8.16
C VAL A 67 5.14 1.70 -6.79
N HIS A 68 4.33 1.62 -5.74
CA HIS A 68 4.88 1.47 -4.39
C HIS A 68 4.22 0.31 -3.66
N VAL A 69 4.94 -0.21 -2.67
CA VAL A 69 4.54 -1.36 -1.86
C VAL A 69 3.88 -0.85 -0.58
N ASP A 70 2.79 -1.53 -0.17
CA ASP A 70 2.23 -1.35 1.17
C ASP A 70 2.60 -2.54 2.03
N ILE A 71 3.01 -2.25 3.27
CA ILE A 71 3.24 -3.23 4.32
C ILE A 71 2.19 -2.98 5.39
N GLU A 72 1.42 -3.99 5.75
CA GLU A 72 0.46 -3.85 6.85
C GLU A 72 1.13 -4.28 8.16
N ALA A 73 0.85 -3.55 9.24
CA ALA A 73 1.49 -3.79 10.52
C ALA A 73 0.49 -3.60 11.66
N SER A 74 0.58 -4.49 12.66
CA SER A 74 -0.27 -4.40 13.86
C SER A 74 0.11 -3.20 14.73
N ASP A 75 1.37 -2.75 14.63
CA ASP A 75 1.87 -1.57 15.35
C ASP A 75 2.75 -0.81 14.38
N ILE A 76 2.21 0.26 13.83
CA ILE A 76 2.89 1.02 12.77
C ILE A 76 4.21 1.61 13.27
N GLU A 77 4.23 2.19 14.47
CA GLU A 77 5.44 2.80 14.99
C GLU A 77 6.54 1.77 15.28
N ALA A 78 6.16 0.58 15.74
CA ALA A 78 7.11 -0.50 15.95
C ALA A 78 7.69 -0.98 14.62
N GLU A 79 6.86 -1.05 13.58
CA GLU A 79 7.32 -1.44 12.25
C GLU A 79 8.25 -0.38 11.65
N VAL A 80 7.91 0.90 11.82
CA VAL A 80 8.78 2.00 11.38
C VAL A 80 10.16 1.86 12.03
N ALA A 81 10.18 1.64 13.37
CA ALA A 81 11.46 1.48 14.09
C ALA A 81 12.25 0.29 13.56
N ARG A 82 11.59 -0.84 13.32
CA ARG A 82 12.26 -2.02 12.77
C ARG A 82 12.89 -1.72 11.42
N LEU A 83 12.14 -1.05 10.54
CA LEU A 83 12.63 -0.75 9.19
C LEU A 83 13.72 0.31 9.20
N GLU A 84 13.70 1.24 10.16
CA GLU A 84 14.78 2.21 10.32
C GLU A 84 16.09 1.52 10.66
N THR A 85 16.04 0.45 11.44
CA THR A 85 17.25 -0.33 11.71
C THR A 85 17.82 -1.00 10.47
N LEU A 86 16.98 -1.19 9.43
CA LEU A 86 17.41 -1.77 8.17
C LEU A 86 17.84 -0.71 7.15
N GLY A 87 17.79 0.57 7.52
CA GLY A 87 18.27 1.65 6.67
C GLY A 87 17.18 2.47 6.00
N ALA A 88 15.91 2.17 6.24
CA ALA A 88 14.82 2.98 5.74
C ALA A 88 14.66 4.26 6.57
N ARG A 89 13.95 5.25 6.04
CA ARG A 89 13.68 6.47 6.79
C ARG A 89 12.23 6.89 6.60
N ARG A 90 11.68 7.51 7.64
CA ARG A 90 10.34 8.07 7.61
C ARG A 90 10.34 9.33 6.75
N ILE A 91 9.35 9.45 5.87
CA ILE A 91 9.16 10.63 5.04
C ILE A 91 8.00 11.48 5.58
N ALA A 92 6.84 10.86 5.85
CA ALA A 92 5.65 11.58 6.26
C ALA A 92 4.67 10.68 6.97
N TYR A 93 3.84 11.27 7.81
CA TYR A 93 2.66 10.62 8.38
C TYR A 93 1.45 11.19 7.63
N VAL A 94 0.65 10.32 7.02
CA VAL A 94 -0.49 10.72 6.21
C VAL A 94 -1.71 9.94 6.70
N ARG A 95 -2.76 10.66 7.14
CA ARG A 95 -3.97 10.02 7.68
C ARG A 95 -3.61 8.99 8.76
N ASN A 96 -3.76 7.68 8.48
CA ASN A 96 -3.43 6.63 9.44
C ASN A 96 -2.29 5.71 8.96
N TRP A 97 -1.46 6.19 8.05
CA TRP A 97 -0.31 5.42 7.58
C TRP A 97 0.95 6.29 7.55
N VAL A 98 2.11 5.63 7.39
CA VAL A 98 3.41 6.30 7.32
C VAL A 98 4.03 6.02 5.96
N VAL A 99 4.49 7.08 5.29
CA VAL A 99 5.28 6.95 4.06
C VAL A 99 6.75 6.84 4.45
N MET A 100 7.44 5.86 3.91
CA MET A 100 8.85 5.63 4.14
C MET A 100 9.63 5.60 2.84
N GLU A 101 10.95 5.72 2.95
CA GLU A 101 11.86 5.57 1.82
C GLU A 101 12.85 4.46 2.14
N ALA A 102 12.99 3.51 1.22
CA ALA A 102 13.95 2.42 1.34
C ALA A 102 15.38 2.93 1.13
N PRO A 103 16.42 2.19 1.57
CA PRO A 103 17.81 2.57 1.30
C PRO A 103 18.12 2.78 -0.18
N THR A 104 17.37 2.11 -1.05
CA THR A 104 17.55 2.22 -2.50
C THR A 104 16.64 3.26 -3.16
N GLY A 105 15.92 4.05 -2.34
CA GLY A 105 15.18 5.22 -2.83
C GLY A 105 13.71 5.00 -3.13
N GLN A 106 13.22 3.75 -3.08
CA GLN A 106 11.80 3.51 -3.35
C GLN A 106 10.95 3.99 -2.17
N ARG A 107 9.82 4.62 -2.50
CA ARG A 107 8.81 4.95 -1.49
C ARG A 107 7.92 3.75 -1.24
N PHE A 108 7.51 3.58 0.01
CA PHE A 108 6.56 2.55 0.40
C PHE A 108 5.80 3.04 1.63
N CYS A 109 4.70 2.34 1.96
CA CYS A 109 3.85 2.78 3.05
C CYS A 109 3.66 1.67 4.08
N ILE A 110 3.54 2.07 5.34
CA ILE A 110 3.15 1.20 6.44
C ILE A 110 1.71 1.55 6.78
N VAL A 111 0.81 0.58 6.67
CA VAL A 111 -0.62 0.78 6.82
C VAL A 111 -1.19 -0.11 7.92
N PRO A 112 -2.37 0.22 8.46
CA PRO A 112 -3.05 -0.69 9.39
C PRO A 112 -3.40 -2.01 8.70
N PRO A 113 -3.56 -3.11 9.46
CA PRO A 113 -3.91 -4.41 8.86
C PRO A 113 -5.23 -4.35 8.11
N VAL A 114 -5.24 -4.92 6.90
CA VAL A 114 -6.43 -5.00 6.06
C VAL A 114 -6.71 -6.44 5.61
N SER A 115 -5.71 -7.32 5.68
CA SER A 115 -5.86 -8.71 5.22
C SER A 115 -6.72 -9.51 6.18
N LYS A 116 -7.60 -10.34 5.61
CA LYS A 116 -8.55 -11.14 6.38
C LYS A 116 -7.87 -12.08 7.38
N HIS A 117 -6.72 -12.64 7.01
CA HIS A 117 -6.00 -13.60 7.83
C HIS A 117 -4.67 -13.05 8.37
N PHE A 118 -4.62 -11.73 8.57
CA PHE A 118 -3.39 -11.06 9.00
C PHE A 118 -2.74 -11.73 10.22
N ALA A 119 -3.54 -12.03 11.25
CA ALA A 119 -3.00 -12.58 12.49
C ALA A 119 -2.33 -13.94 12.29
N GLU A 120 -2.79 -14.72 11.30
CA GLU A 120 -2.25 -16.05 11.02
C GLU A 120 -1.08 -16.02 10.03
N THR A 121 -1.08 -15.06 9.10
CA THR A 121 -0.12 -15.08 7.98
C THR A 121 1.06 -14.12 8.17
N ALA A 122 0.89 -13.06 8.96
CA ALA A 122 1.92 -12.05 9.11
C ALA A 122 3.10 -12.55 9.93
N ASN A 123 4.28 -12.06 9.57
CA ASN A 123 5.49 -12.36 10.33
C ASN A 123 5.38 -11.77 11.74
N LEU A 124 5.85 -12.51 12.72
CA LEU A 124 5.92 -12.02 14.11
C LEU A 124 7.35 -11.56 14.38
N TRP A 125 7.50 -10.30 14.76
CA TRP A 125 8.79 -9.71 15.06
C TRP A 125 8.93 -9.55 16.58
N GLY A 126 10.02 -10.08 17.13
CA GLY A 126 10.32 -9.93 18.54
C GLY A 126 11.28 -8.75 18.73
N GLU A 127 11.05 -7.95 19.75
CA GLU A 127 11.94 -6.88 20.10
C GLU A 127 12.90 -7.40 21.17
N GLY A 128 13.82 -8.05 20.72
CA GLY A 128 14.96 -8.59 21.42
C GLY A 128 14.93 -8.90 22.79
#